data_5875abaeff436f82d9f6dcddc5aad1af
#
_entry.id   5875abaeff436f82d9f6dcddc5aad1af
#
_cell.length_a   1.000
_cell.length_b   1.000
_cell.length_c   1.000
_cell.angle_alpha   90.00
_cell.angle_beta   90.00
_cell.angle_gamma   90.00
#
_symmetry.space_group_name_H-M   'P 1'
#
loop_
_entity.id
_entity.type
_entity.pdbx_description
1 polymer ?
#
loop_
_entity_poly.entity_id
_entity_poly.type
_entity_poly.pdbx_seq_one_letter_code
_entity_poly.pdbx_strand_id
1 'polypeptide(L)'
;DMLLKISPKPQQRWLRGYAFDSLTDAWSAMRNLMQAGLWPSVLRLYDPVDTNIGGKTKAGDNKPGKGSFGWLRKVASENPKLRHALLNIPLSVPKLLNTIGGLLGTEVLLIVGFEGSLPVVNASAEAAQPLLSGGRDLGPEPGLHWFKHRHDVSYKLAPVFIAGAFADTMEVAATWDQLPNLYRSVQGALARNVAVMAHFSHA
;
A
#
# COMPACT_ATOMS: atom_id res chain seq x y z
N ASP A 1 1.56 32.35 16.24
CA ASP A 1 0.59 32.46 15.15
C ASP A 1 1.09 31.66 13.96
N MET A 2 0.19 30.99 13.26
CA MET A 2 0.51 30.21 12.07
C MET A 2 -0.41 30.66 10.93
N LEU A 3 0.17 30.90 9.74
CA LEU A 3 -0.59 31.18 8.52
C LEU A 3 -0.60 29.94 7.63
N LEU A 4 -1.77 29.41 7.34
CA LEU A 4 -1.94 28.23 6.49
C LEU A 4 -2.67 28.62 5.21
N LYS A 5 -2.14 28.19 4.06
CA LYS A 5 -2.87 28.23 2.79
C LYS A 5 -3.91 27.12 2.80
N ILE A 6 -5.17 27.48 2.62
CA ILE A 6 -6.27 26.53 2.50
C ILE A 6 -6.77 26.49 1.05
N SER A 7 -7.28 25.34 0.64
CA SER A 7 -7.92 25.15 -0.66
C SER A 7 -9.39 24.77 -0.47
N PRO A 8 -10.29 25.14 -1.40
CA PRO A 8 -11.67 24.70 -1.37
C PRO A 8 -11.75 23.15 -1.38
N LYS A 9 -12.80 22.62 -0.74
CA LYS A 9 -13.10 21.19 -0.84
C LYS A 9 -13.29 20.82 -2.32
N PRO A 10 -12.63 19.76 -2.82
CA PRO A 10 -12.78 19.34 -4.21
C PRO A 10 -14.23 18.95 -4.50
N GLN A 11 -14.72 19.36 -5.67
CA GLN A 11 -16.07 19.02 -6.14
C GLN A 11 -16.20 17.53 -6.49
N GLN A 12 -15.14 16.99 -7.07
CA GLN A 12 -15.07 15.61 -7.54
C GLN A 12 -13.77 14.96 -7.10
N ARG A 13 -13.85 13.64 -6.91
CA ARG A 13 -12.71 12.77 -6.62
C ARG A 13 -12.81 11.52 -7.47
N TRP A 14 -11.71 11.20 -8.14
CA TRP A 14 -11.52 9.95 -8.85
C TRP A 14 -10.41 9.18 -8.14
N LEU A 15 -10.69 7.95 -7.72
CA LEU A 15 -9.75 7.08 -7.01
C LEU A 15 -9.80 5.70 -7.65
N ARG A 16 -8.63 5.09 -7.90
CA ARG A 16 -8.53 3.74 -8.45
C ARG A 16 -7.32 2.99 -7.90
N GLY A 17 -7.43 1.67 -7.86
CA GLY A 17 -6.32 0.77 -7.60
C GLY A 17 -5.87 0.05 -8.86
N TYR A 18 -4.57 -0.16 -8.99
CA TYR A 18 -3.94 -0.93 -10.06
C TYR A 18 -3.00 -1.96 -9.47
N ALA A 19 -3.10 -3.21 -9.93
CA ALA A 19 -2.17 -4.26 -9.56
C ALA A 19 -1.10 -4.41 -10.64
N PHE A 20 0.17 -4.34 -10.25
CA PHE A 20 1.31 -4.58 -11.13
C PHE A 20 2.04 -5.86 -10.70
N ASP A 21 2.63 -6.56 -11.65
CA ASP A 21 3.35 -7.81 -11.38
C ASP A 21 4.73 -7.57 -10.73
N SER A 22 5.24 -6.33 -10.81
CA SER A 22 6.52 -5.96 -10.21
C SER A 22 6.55 -4.52 -9.69
N LEU A 23 7.43 -4.28 -8.70
CA LEU A 23 7.74 -2.93 -8.23
C LEU A 23 8.32 -2.05 -9.35
N THR A 24 9.13 -2.62 -10.24
CA THR A 24 9.78 -1.86 -11.32
C THR A 24 8.76 -1.26 -12.28
N ASP A 25 7.75 -2.04 -12.66
CA ASP A 25 6.70 -1.58 -13.57
C ASP A 25 5.81 -0.52 -12.88
N ALA A 26 5.51 -0.74 -11.60
CA ALA A 26 4.74 0.23 -10.82
C ALA A 26 5.50 1.55 -10.60
N TRP A 27 6.81 1.52 -10.30
CA TRP A 27 7.64 2.73 -10.23
C TRP A 27 7.72 3.45 -11.58
N SER A 28 7.80 2.70 -12.67
CA SER A 28 7.79 3.28 -14.02
C SER A 28 6.47 3.99 -14.31
N ALA A 29 5.34 3.40 -13.93
CA ALA A 29 4.03 4.02 -14.05
C ALA A 29 3.91 5.29 -13.20
N MET A 30 4.37 5.26 -11.93
CA MET A 30 4.41 6.45 -11.07
C MET A 30 5.25 7.57 -11.69
N ARG A 31 6.47 7.24 -12.14
CA ARG A 31 7.37 8.19 -12.80
C ARG A 31 6.72 8.81 -14.04
N ASN A 32 6.11 7.99 -14.89
CA ASN A 32 5.48 8.46 -16.13
C ASN A 32 4.32 9.41 -15.83
N LEU A 33 3.48 9.14 -14.83
CA LEU A 33 2.43 10.05 -14.38
C LEU A 33 2.99 11.42 -13.98
N MET A 34 4.05 11.42 -13.16
CA MET A 34 4.67 12.66 -12.69
C MET A 34 5.34 13.43 -13.83
N GLN A 35 6.05 12.74 -14.74
CA GLN A 35 6.70 13.37 -15.88
C GLN A 35 5.73 13.88 -16.93
N ALA A 36 4.54 13.28 -17.05
CA ALA A 36 3.47 13.79 -17.90
C ALA A 36 2.78 15.06 -17.34
N GLY A 37 3.20 15.55 -16.17
CA GLY A 37 2.59 16.70 -15.52
C GLY A 37 1.23 16.42 -14.90
N LEU A 38 0.86 15.15 -14.76
CA LEU A 38 -0.34 14.73 -14.06
C LEU A 38 0.01 14.67 -12.55
N TRP A 39 -0.40 15.68 -11.82
CA TRP A 39 -0.16 15.80 -10.38
C TRP A 39 -1.29 15.09 -9.59
N PRO A 40 -1.22 13.76 -9.39
CA PRO A 40 -2.25 13.05 -8.63
C PRO A 40 -2.29 13.58 -7.20
N SER A 41 -3.47 13.76 -6.64
CA SER A 41 -3.67 14.07 -5.22
C SER A 41 -3.35 12.87 -4.33
N VAL A 42 -3.38 11.68 -4.90
CA VAL A 42 -2.97 10.41 -4.28
C VAL A 42 -2.16 9.61 -5.29
N LEU A 43 -0.94 9.28 -4.93
CA LEU A 43 -0.08 8.36 -5.66
C LEU A 43 0.67 7.51 -4.64
N ARG A 44 0.17 6.29 -4.38
CA ARG A 44 0.67 5.46 -3.29
C ARG A 44 0.81 4.01 -3.73
N LEU A 45 2.04 3.53 -3.73
CA LEU A 45 2.39 2.16 -4.08
C LEU A 45 2.76 1.39 -2.80
N TYR A 46 2.24 0.19 -2.68
CA TYR A 46 2.55 -0.76 -1.62
C TYR A 46 3.44 -1.87 -2.16
N ASP A 47 4.49 -2.23 -1.41
CA ASP A 47 5.36 -3.35 -1.78
C ASP A 47 4.63 -4.71 -1.68
N PRO A 48 5.23 -5.81 -2.17
CA PRO A 48 4.57 -7.12 -2.14
C PRO A 48 4.18 -7.57 -0.72
N VAL A 49 4.99 -7.24 0.29
CA VAL A 49 4.74 -7.64 1.67
C VAL A 49 3.51 -6.91 2.21
N ASP A 50 3.46 -5.59 2.08
CA ASP A 50 2.31 -4.79 2.52
C ASP A 50 1.05 -5.10 1.71
N THR A 51 1.18 -5.31 0.40
CA THR A 51 0.08 -5.69 -0.49
C THR A 51 -0.55 -7.01 -0.07
N ASN A 52 0.27 -8.04 0.16
CA ASN A 52 -0.20 -9.39 0.47
C ASN A 52 -0.75 -9.53 1.90
N ILE A 53 -0.07 -8.94 2.89
CA ILE A 53 -0.54 -8.94 4.28
C ILE A 53 -1.84 -8.13 4.40
N GLY A 54 -1.94 -7.02 3.69
CA GLY A 54 -3.13 -6.18 3.66
C GLY A 54 -4.32 -6.77 2.89
N GLY A 55 -4.12 -7.81 2.08
CA GLY A 55 -5.14 -8.39 1.21
C GLY A 55 -5.69 -7.40 0.18
N LYS A 56 -4.89 -6.42 -0.22
CA LYS A 56 -5.33 -5.21 -0.91
C LYS A 56 -5.65 -5.38 -2.39
N THR A 57 -5.11 -6.42 -3.05
CA THR A 57 -5.32 -6.65 -4.50
C THR A 57 -6.55 -7.50 -4.84
N LYS A 58 -7.23 -8.05 -3.85
CA LYS A 58 -8.42 -8.90 -4.03
C LYS A 58 -9.73 -8.09 -3.95
N ALA A 59 -9.78 -6.96 -4.64
CA ALA A 59 -11.03 -6.23 -4.83
C ALA A 59 -11.89 -6.99 -5.86
N GLY A 60 -13.00 -7.56 -5.43
CA GLY A 60 -14.01 -8.19 -6.28
C GLY A 60 -14.46 -9.59 -5.90
N ASP A 61 -13.70 -10.33 -5.12
CA ASP A 61 -14.15 -11.62 -4.60
C ASP A 61 -14.38 -11.54 -3.08
N ASN A 62 -15.63 -11.39 -2.69
CA ASN A 62 -16.09 -11.50 -1.29
C ASN A 62 -15.95 -12.93 -0.71
N LYS A 63 -15.23 -13.81 -1.40
CA LYS A 63 -14.83 -15.10 -0.86
C LYS A 63 -13.52 -14.94 -0.10
N PRO A 64 -13.43 -15.39 1.17
CA PRO A 64 -12.16 -15.46 1.87
C PRO A 64 -11.20 -16.25 0.99
N GLY A 65 -10.25 -15.52 0.40
CA GLY A 65 -9.31 -16.11 -0.54
C GLY A 65 -8.64 -17.32 0.08
N LYS A 66 -8.45 -18.39 -0.70
CA LYS A 66 -7.69 -19.60 -0.37
C LYS A 66 -6.18 -19.33 -0.13
N GLY A 67 -5.78 -18.07 0.11
CA GLY A 67 -4.45 -17.73 0.59
C GLY A 67 -4.30 -18.17 2.04
N SER A 68 -3.15 -18.73 2.39
CA SER A 68 -2.79 -19.32 3.70
C SER A 68 -3.14 -18.49 4.95
N PHE A 69 -3.48 -17.22 4.82
CA PHE A 69 -3.86 -16.35 5.94
C PHE A 69 -5.37 -16.11 6.09
N GLY A 70 -6.21 -16.45 5.12
CA GLY A 70 -7.67 -16.29 5.23
C GLY A 70 -8.28 -17.12 6.34
N TRP A 71 -7.77 -18.35 6.56
CA TRP A 71 -8.20 -19.22 7.64
C TRP A 71 -7.71 -18.69 9.00
N LEU A 72 -6.47 -18.16 9.09
CA LEU A 72 -5.92 -17.54 10.30
C LEU A 72 -6.77 -16.34 10.76
N ARG A 73 -7.24 -15.53 9.81
CA ARG A 73 -8.12 -14.40 10.10
C ARG A 73 -9.48 -14.85 10.62
N LYS A 74 -10.03 -15.94 10.09
CA LYS A 74 -11.29 -16.55 10.54
C LYS A 74 -11.14 -17.15 11.95
N VAL A 75 -10.10 -17.94 12.20
CA VAL A 75 -9.80 -18.54 13.50
C VAL A 75 -9.48 -17.45 14.55
N ALA A 76 -8.78 -16.38 14.16
CA ALA A 76 -8.49 -15.24 15.04
C ALA A 76 -9.73 -14.40 15.38
N SER A 77 -10.77 -14.40 14.54
CA SER A 77 -12.02 -13.69 14.86
C SER A 77 -12.90 -14.44 15.86
N GLU A 78 -12.77 -15.75 15.93
CA GLU A 78 -13.62 -16.63 16.76
C GLU A 78 -13.04 -16.91 18.16
N ASN A 79 -11.74 -16.68 18.38
CA ASN A 79 -11.10 -16.96 19.68
C ASN A 79 -10.03 -15.94 20.07
N PRO A 80 -10.29 -15.04 21.04
CA PRO A 80 -9.34 -13.99 21.45
C PRO A 80 -7.99 -14.51 21.96
N LYS A 81 -7.95 -15.65 22.66
CA LYS A 81 -6.72 -16.25 23.18
C LYS A 81 -5.86 -16.85 22.04
N LEU A 82 -6.51 -17.46 21.06
CA LEU A 82 -5.83 -17.99 19.87
C LEU A 82 -5.32 -16.86 18.97
N ARG A 83 -6.03 -15.74 18.93
CA ARG A 83 -5.60 -14.52 18.22
C ARG A 83 -4.26 -14.01 18.76
N HIS A 84 -4.10 -13.92 20.08
CA HIS A 84 -2.83 -13.53 20.69
C HIS A 84 -1.69 -14.49 20.37
N ALA A 85 -1.93 -15.81 20.48
CA ALA A 85 -0.92 -16.83 20.15
C ALA A 85 -0.53 -16.82 18.66
N LEU A 86 -1.51 -16.71 17.76
CA LEU A 86 -1.30 -16.69 16.30
C LEU A 86 -0.64 -15.42 15.79
N LEU A 87 -0.79 -14.28 16.47
CA LEU A 87 -0.09 -13.03 16.17
C LEU A 87 1.33 -13.02 16.76
N ASN A 88 1.53 -13.63 17.93
CA ASN A 88 2.82 -13.63 18.59
C ASN A 88 3.88 -14.46 17.85
N ILE A 89 3.52 -15.58 17.24
CA ILE A 89 4.48 -16.45 16.52
C ILE A 89 5.09 -15.73 15.30
N PRO A 90 4.30 -15.16 14.35
CA PRO A 90 4.88 -14.42 13.22
C PRO A 90 5.65 -13.17 13.64
N LEU A 91 5.16 -12.43 14.65
CA LEU A 91 5.81 -11.23 15.13
C LEU A 91 7.14 -11.52 15.87
N SER A 92 7.26 -12.70 16.48
CA SER A 92 8.49 -13.16 17.16
C SER A 92 9.57 -13.65 16.19
N VAL A 93 9.22 -13.92 14.90
CA VAL A 93 10.16 -14.42 13.90
C VAL A 93 10.08 -13.54 12.63
N PRO A 94 10.71 -12.34 12.62
CA PRO A 94 10.66 -11.41 11.50
C PRO A 94 11.06 -12.02 10.15
N LYS A 95 12.06 -12.92 10.16
CA LYS A 95 12.49 -13.66 8.96
C LYS A 95 11.35 -14.47 8.33
N LEU A 96 10.47 -15.04 9.15
CA LEU A 96 9.33 -15.82 8.68
C LEU A 96 8.33 -14.92 7.94
N LEU A 97 8.03 -13.74 8.48
CA LEU A 97 7.16 -12.76 7.83
C LEU A 97 7.72 -12.27 6.51
N ASN A 98 9.01 -11.95 6.47
CA ASN A 98 9.69 -11.50 5.25
C ASN A 98 9.73 -12.61 4.18
N THR A 99 9.97 -13.87 4.59
CA THR A 99 9.97 -15.02 3.68
C THR A 99 8.58 -15.33 3.15
N ILE A 100 7.57 -15.32 4.02
CA ILE A 100 6.17 -15.54 3.63
C ILE A 100 5.70 -14.42 2.71
N GLY A 101 6.05 -13.16 3.00
CA GLY A 101 5.75 -12.03 2.13
C GLY A 101 6.31 -12.21 0.72
N GLY A 102 7.56 -12.71 0.61
CA GLY A 102 8.19 -13.02 -0.68
C GLY A 102 7.58 -14.24 -1.40
N LEU A 103 7.04 -15.21 -0.66
CA LEU A 103 6.39 -16.41 -1.24
C LEU A 103 4.95 -16.15 -1.68
N LEU A 104 4.28 -15.13 -1.15
CA LEU A 104 2.88 -14.80 -1.46
C LEU A 104 2.68 -14.16 -2.83
N GLY A 105 3.76 -13.83 -3.54
CA GLY A 105 3.75 -13.25 -4.88
C GLY A 105 4.45 -11.90 -4.95
N THR A 106 4.71 -11.48 -6.17
CA THR A 106 5.39 -10.20 -6.50
C THR A 106 4.40 -9.06 -6.76
N GLU A 107 3.10 -9.34 -6.79
CA GLU A 107 2.06 -8.38 -7.13
C GLU A 107 2.07 -7.22 -6.12
N VAL A 108 2.01 -6.00 -6.64
CA VAL A 108 2.03 -4.75 -5.89
C VAL A 108 0.80 -3.91 -6.22
N LEU A 109 0.31 -3.15 -5.23
CA LEU A 109 -0.87 -2.30 -5.38
C LEU A 109 -0.46 -0.84 -5.49
N LEU A 110 -0.83 -0.21 -6.60
CA LEU A 110 -0.74 1.24 -6.80
C LEU A 110 -2.13 1.87 -6.65
N ILE A 111 -2.26 2.84 -5.78
CA ILE A 111 -3.45 3.69 -5.66
C ILE A 111 -3.16 5.04 -6.31
N VAL A 112 -4.05 5.43 -7.22
CA VAL A 112 -3.99 6.71 -7.94
C VAL A 112 -5.28 7.47 -7.67
N GLY A 113 -5.16 8.77 -7.42
CA GLY A 113 -6.30 9.64 -7.21
C GLY A 113 -6.11 11.04 -7.80
N PHE A 114 -7.19 11.58 -8.36
CA PHE A 114 -7.28 12.97 -8.80
C PHE A 114 -8.46 13.65 -8.11
N GLU A 115 -8.27 14.92 -7.75
CA GLU A 115 -9.28 15.74 -7.08
C GLU A 115 -9.35 17.12 -7.75
N GLY A 116 -10.54 17.70 -7.79
CA GLY A 116 -10.74 19.04 -8.34
C GLY A 116 -12.14 19.26 -8.90
N SER A 117 -12.25 20.12 -9.89
CA SER A 117 -13.48 20.28 -10.68
C SER A 117 -13.70 19.08 -11.61
N LEU A 118 -14.93 18.77 -11.96
CA LEU A 118 -15.27 17.61 -12.78
C LEU A 118 -14.49 17.55 -14.12
N PRO A 119 -14.36 18.66 -14.90
CA PRO A 119 -13.59 18.61 -16.13
C PRO A 119 -12.12 18.28 -15.93
N VAL A 120 -11.49 18.84 -14.88
CA VAL A 120 -10.07 18.60 -14.57
C VAL A 120 -9.86 17.14 -14.16
N VAL A 121 -10.71 16.62 -13.29
CA VAL A 121 -10.62 15.22 -12.82
C VAL A 121 -10.79 14.25 -13.97
N ASN A 122 -11.77 14.48 -14.87
CA ASN A 122 -12.00 13.60 -16.00
C ASN A 122 -10.83 13.63 -17.00
N ALA A 123 -10.34 14.82 -17.35
CA ALA A 123 -9.18 14.97 -18.24
C ALA A 123 -7.92 14.30 -17.67
N SER A 124 -7.66 14.48 -16.36
CA SER A 124 -6.51 13.85 -15.69
C SER A 124 -6.64 12.33 -15.64
N ALA A 125 -7.83 11.81 -15.34
CA ALA A 125 -8.09 10.38 -15.32
C ALA A 125 -7.94 9.74 -16.70
N GLU A 126 -8.44 10.39 -17.75
CA GLU A 126 -8.30 9.94 -19.15
C GLU A 126 -6.83 9.93 -19.59
N ALA A 127 -6.10 11.01 -19.33
CA ALA A 127 -4.68 11.11 -19.65
C ALA A 127 -3.81 10.09 -18.86
N ALA A 128 -4.23 9.69 -17.67
CA ALA A 128 -3.51 8.71 -16.86
C ALA A 128 -3.67 7.26 -17.34
N GLN A 129 -4.78 6.91 -17.98
CA GLN A 129 -5.08 5.53 -18.37
C GLN A 129 -3.99 4.86 -19.22
N PRO A 130 -3.47 5.45 -20.30
CA PRO A 130 -2.41 4.84 -21.08
C PRO A 130 -1.11 4.64 -20.29
N LEU A 131 -0.82 5.52 -19.32
CA LEU A 131 0.37 5.45 -18.48
C LEU A 131 0.28 4.35 -17.39
N LEU A 132 -0.94 3.90 -17.11
CA LEU A 132 -1.26 2.85 -16.12
C LEU A 132 -1.58 1.50 -16.78
N SER A 133 -1.54 1.41 -18.12
CA SER A 133 -1.93 0.22 -18.89
C SER A 133 -1.09 -1.02 -18.64
N GLY A 134 0.12 -0.86 -18.06
CA GLY A 134 0.95 -1.99 -17.60
C GLY A 134 0.42 -2.68 -16.34
N GLY A 135 -0.53 -2.06 -15.63
CA GLY A 135 -1.18 -2.62 -14.46
C GLY A 135 -2.61 -3.08 -14.73
N ARG A 136 -3.04 -4.11 -14.03
CA ARG A 136 -4.43 -4.57 -14.05
C ARG A 136 -5.30 -3.61 -13.22
N ASP A 137 -6.29 -2.99 -13.83
CA ASP A 137 -7.25 -2.10 -13.17
C ASP A 137 -8.15 -2.89 -12.22
N LEU A 138 -8.14 -2.52 -10.95
CA LEU A 138 -8.95 -3.12 -9.88
C LEU A 138 -10.24 -2.32 -9.60
N GLY A 139 -10.47 -1.25 -10.35
CA GLY A 139 -11.61 -0.36 -10.12
C GLY A 139 -11.40 0.61 -8.94
N PRO A 140 -12.49 1.27 -8.51
CA PRO A 140 -12.43 2.30 -7.48
C PRO A 140 -12.26 1.77 -6.05
N GLU A 141 -12.65 0.51 -5.78
CA GLU A 141 -12.75 -0.03 -4.42
C GLU A 141 -11.46 0.07 -3.59
N PRO A 142 -10.26 -0.28 -4.12
CA PRO A 142 -9.04 -0.16 -3.32
C PRO A 142 -8.73 1.30 -2.94
N GLY A 143 -8.96 2.23 -3.85
CA GLY A 143 -8.77 3.66 -3.61
C GLY A 143 -9.77 4.23 -2.60
N LEU A 144 -11.04 3.86 -2.70
CA LEU A 144 -12.09 4.26 -1.75
C LEU A 144 -11.83 3.67 -0.37
N HIS A 145 -11.43 2.40 -0.29
CA HIS A 145 -11.06 1.76 0.97
C HIS A 145 -9.88 2.49 1.64
N TRP A 146 -8.82 2.76 0.88
CA TRP A 146 -7.67 3.52 1.37
C TRP A 146 -8.12 4.90 1.88
N PHE A 147 -8.90 5.62 1.10
CA PHE A 147 -9.34 6.96 1.45
C PHE A 147 -10.14 6.99 2.76
N LYS A 148 -11.01 6.00 2.96
CA LYS A 148 -11.80 5.86 4.19
C LYS A 148 -10.92 5.59 5.41
N HIS A 149 -9.85 4.80 5.25
CA HIS A 149 -9.04 4.28 6.36
C HIS A 149 -7.65 4.91 6.49
N ARG A 150 -7.34 5.96 5.70
CA ARG A 150 -6.01 6.58 5.66
C ARG A 150 -5.54 7.19 6.99
N HIS A 151 -6.46 7.48 7.88
CA HIS A 151 -6.18 8.04 9.20
C HIS A 151 -6.21 7.00 10.34
N ASP A 152 -6.50 5.74 10.04
CA ASP A 152 -6.67 4.68 11.05
C ASP A 152 -5.32 4.10 11.55
N VAL A 153 -4.20 4.61 11.10
CA VAL A 153 -2.86 4.01 11.36
C VAL A 153 -2.60 3.88 12.85
N SER A 154 -2.89 4.94 13.64
CA SER A 154 -2.69 4.93 15.10
C SER A 154 -3.49 3.85 15.81
N TYR A 155 -4.71 3.58 15.36
CA TYR A 155 -5.56 2.53 15.93
C TYR A 155 -5.11 1.12 15.53
N LYS A 156 -4.49 0.96 14.37
CA LYS A 156 -3.97 -0.33 13.87
C LYS A 156 -2.72 -0.78 14.59
N LEU A 157 -1.94 0.13 15.15
CA LEU A 157 -0.73 -0.18 15.91
C LEU A 157 -1.03 -0.66 17.35
N ALA A 158 -2.14 -0.25 17.94
CA ALA A 158 -2.49 -0.64 19.30
C ALA A 158 -2.48 -2.16 19.54
N PRO A 159 -3.06 -3.02 18.67
CA PRO A 159 -2.97 -4.48 18.83
C PRO A 159 -1.54 -5.03 18.75
N VAL A 160 -0.65 -4.39 17.98
CA VAL A 160 0.76 -4.77 17.86
C VAL A 160 1.48 -4.53 19.16
N PHE A 161 1.28 -3.37 19.78
CA PHE A 161 1.86 -3.03 21.10
C PHE A 161 1.31 -3.93 22.22
N ILE A 162 -0.02 -4.19 22.22
CA ILE A 162 -0.64 -5.12 23.18
C ILE A 162 -0.06 -6.52 23.06
N ALA A 163 0.31 -6.96 21.86
CA ALA A 163 0.98 -8.24 21.63
C ALA A 163 2.47 -8.23 22.03
N GLY A 164 3.00 -7.13 22.59
CA GLY A 164 4.40 -7.01 23.00
C GLY A 164 5.37 -6.77 21.84
N ALA A 165 4.87 -6.46 20.64
CA ALA A 165 5.70 -6.09 19.51
C ALA A 165 5.80 -4.56 19.40
N PHE A 166 6.87 -4.09 18.76
CA PHE A 166 7.11 -2.68 18.47
C PHE A 166 7.07 -2.45 16.96
N ALA A 167 6.52 -1.35 16.54
CA ALA A 167 6.54 -0.90 15.14
C ALA A 167 7.04 0.54 15.10
N ASP A 168 7.93 0.80 14.18
CA ASP A 168 8.46 2.13 13.89
C ASP A 168 8.44 2.39 12.39
N THR A 169 8.54 3.65 12.01
CA THR A 169 8.57 4.06 10.61
C THR A 169 9.81 4.91 10.35
N MET A 170 10.40 4.72 9.19
CA MET A 170 11.42 5.60 8.67
C MET A 170 11.02 6.09 7.29
N GLU A 171 11.40 7.31 6.95
CA GLU A 171 11.15 7.91 5.66
C GLU A 171 12.48 8.27 5.00
N VAL A 172 12.63 7.89 3.75
CA VAL A 172 13.83 8.13 2.95
C VAL A 172 13.41 8.51 1.54
N ALA A 173 14.23 9.30 0.86
CA ALA A 173 13.97 9.72 -0.51
C ALA A 173 15.15 9.39 -1.42
N ALA A 174 14.86 9.13 -2.68
CA ALA A 174 15.85 8.90 -3.73
C ALA A 174 15.30 9.38 -5.08
N THR A 175 16.20 9.61 -6.01
CA THR A 175 15.85 9.78 -7.43
C THR A 175 15.32 8.47 -8.00
N TRP A 176 14.55 8.52 -9.08
CA TRP A 176 13.91 7.34 -9.68
C TRP A 176 14.90 6.25 -10.08
N ASP A 177 16.11 6.62 -10.51
CA ASP A 177 17.18 5.69 -10.88
C ASP A 177 17.81 5.00 -9.66
N GLN A 178 17.85 5.68 -8.50
CA GLN A 178 18.42 5.15 -7.27
C GLN A 178 17.39 4.41 -6.39
N LEU A 179 16.11 4.61 -6.63
CA LEU A 179 15.03 4.04 -5.81
C LEU A 179 15.11 2.50 -5.68
N PRO A 180 15.39 1.72 -6.75
CA PRO A 180 15.55 0.26 -6.63
C PRO A 180 16.73 -0.16 -5.74
N ASN A 181 17.83 0.59 -5.79
CA ASN A 181 19.01 0.33 -4.96
C ASN A 181 18.72 0.68 -3.50
N LEU A 182 18.10 1.82 -3.25
CA LEU A 182 17.69 2.24 -1.90
C LEU A 182 16.77 1.20 -1.26
N TYR A 183 15.72 0.78 -1.96
CA TYR A 183 14.77 -0.22 -1.46
C TYR A 183 15.48 -1.53 -1.09
N ARG A 184 16.31 -2.07 -1.98
CA ARG A 184 17.07 -3.31 -1.71
C ARG A 184 18.02 -3.16 -0.55
N SER A 185 18.69 -2.02 -0.41
CA SER A 185 19.65 -1.77 0.66
C SER A 185 18.95 -1.70 2.02
N VAL A 186 17.82 -0.99 2.11
CA VAL A 186 17.01 -0.91 3.34
C VAL A 186 16.45 -2.29 3.70
N GLN A 187 15.86 -3.00 2.74
CA GLN A 187 15.39 -4.37 2.93
C GLN A 187 16.50 -5.29 3.44
N GLY A 188 17.66 -5.28 2.77
CA GLY A 188 18.81 -6.13 3.13
C GLY A 188 19.38 -5.83 4.52
N ALA A 189 19.38 -4.56 4.92
CA ALA A 189 19.87 -4.14 6.25
C ALA A 189 18.92 -4.54 7.37
N LEU A 190 17.62 -4.37 7.17
CA LEU A 190 16.61 -4.50 8.23
C LEU A 190 15.98 -5.89 8.32
N ALA A 191 15.77 -6.59 7.18
CA ALA A 191 14.99 -7.84 7.11
C ALA A 191 15.58 -9.00 7.94
N ARG A 192 16.83 -8.88 8.38
CA ARG A 192 17.46 -9.89 9.27
C ARG A 192 16.90 -9.84 10.68
N ASN A 193 16.47 -8.66 11.14
CA ASN A 193 16.12 -8.39 12.53
C ASN A 193 14.65 -8.00 12.70
N VAL A 194 14.02 -7.41 11.68
CA VAL A 194 12.65 -6.92 11.74
C VAL A 194 11.86 -7.31 10.49
N ALA A 195 10.53 -7.36 10.62
CA ALA A 195 9.65 -7.43 9.45
C ALA A 195 9.63 -6.05 8.77
N VAL A 196 9.84 -6.04 7.45
CA VAL A 196 9.93 -4.81 6.67
C VAL A 196 8.80 -4.77 5.65
N MET A 197 8.03 -3.70 5.70
CA MET A 197 7.01 -3.35 4.71
C MET A 197 7.32 -1.96 4.19
N ALA A 198 7.17 -1.75 2.91
CA ALA A 198 7.43 -0.45 2.31
C ALA A 198 6.23 0.05 1.50
N HIS A 199 6.01 1.34 1.59
CA HIS A 199 5.14 2.02 0.65
C HIS A 199 5.86 3.23 0.08
N PHE A 200 5.52 3.56 -1.15
CA PHE A 200 6.13 4.65 -1.89
C PHE A 200 5.05 5.69 -2.18
N SER A 201 5.39 6.93 -1.98
CA SER A 201 4.59 8.06 -2.42
C SER A 201 5.45 8.98 -3.28
N HIS A 202 4.80 9.76 -4.14
CA HIS A 202 5.49 10.80 -4.87
C HIS A 202 5.93 11.92 -3.92
N ALA A 203 6.97 12.57 -4.26
CA ALA A 203 7.42 13.82 -3.67
C ALA A 203 7.29 14.95 -4.69
#